data_fe5d051f66779dc31920b9f770c4fb4c
#
_entry.id   fe5d051f66779dc31920b9f770c4fb4c
#
_cell.length_a   1.000
_cell.length_b   1.000
_cell.length_c   1.000
_cell.angle_alpha   90.00
_cell.angle_beta   90.00
_cell.angle_gamma   90.00
#
_symmetry.space_group_name_H-M   'P 1'
#
loop_
_entity.id
_entity.type
_entity.pdbx_description
1 polymer ?
#
loop_
_entity_poly.entity_id
_entity_poly.type
_entity_poly.pdbx_seq_one_letter_code
_entity_poly.pdbx_strand_id
1 'polypeptide(L)'
;MHLYRPVGPKEYQLIEDSGFKRFPPRLPEQPIFYPVLNLEYARKIASEWNVPHSGVGFVMAFEIDDFYISRYEVQTVGSSVHQEYWIPTEDLEQFNDHIIGVIEAVEKYTSGEAHD
;
A
#
# COMPACT_ATOMS: atom_id res chain seq x y z
N MET A 1 1.56 10.26 10.17
CA MET A 1 2.60 9.86 9.19
C MET A 1 1.95 9.46 7.88
N HIS A 2 2.42 10.03 6.79
CA HIS A 2 1.94 9.66 5.47
C HIS A 2 2.64 8.41 4.97
N LEU A 3 1.85 7.44 4.50
CA LEU A 3 2.36 6.21 3.94
C LEU A 3 1.68 5.95 2.61
N TYR A 4 2.26 5.04 1.84
CA TYR A 4 1.76 4.68 0.52
C TYR A 4 1.69 3.17 0.39
N ARG A 5 0.79 2.70 -0.47
CA ARG A 5 0.70 1.28 -0.77
C ARG A 5 0.36 1.09 -2.23
N PRO A 6 1.24 0.43 -3.00
CA PRO A 6 0.90 0.03 -4.36
C PRO A 6 -0.02 -1.18 -4.31
N VAL A 7 -1.10 -1.16 -5.09
CA VAL A 7 -2.09 -2.24 -5.10
C VAL A 7 -2.51 -2.57 -6.52
N GLY A 8 -2.93 -3.83 -6.71
CA GLY A 8 -3.56 -4.25 -7.95
C GLY A 8 -5.06 -3.95 -7.93
N PRO A 9 -5.77 -4.27 -9.03
CA PRO A 9 -7.19 -3.92 -9.16
C PRO A 9 -8.08 -4.60 -8.13
N LYS A 10 -7.76 -5.83 -7.74
CA LYS A 10 -8.60 -6.56 -6.78
C LYS A 10 -8.53 -5.93 -5.39
N GLU A 11 -7.33 -5.61 -4.93
CA GLU A 11 -7.18 -4.96 -3.62
C GLU A 11 -7.80 -3.57 -3.66
N TYR A 12 -7.63 -2.84 -4.77
CA TYR A 12 -8.24 -1.53 -4.94
C TYR A 12 -9.77 -1.62 -4.78
N GLN A 13 -10.39 -2.61 -5.42
CA GLN A 13 -11.84 -2.79 -5.33
C GLN A 13 -12.29 -3.03 -3.89
N LEU A 14 -11.54 -3.84 -3.16
CA LEU A 14 -11.89 -4.13 -1.76
C LEU A 14 -11.71 -2.89 -0.87
N ILE A 15 -10.71 -2.06 -1.17
CA ILE A 15 -10.54 -0.78 -0.46
C ILE A 15 -11.74 0.13 -0.75
N GLU A 16 -12.14 0.22 -2.02
CA GLU A 16 -13.31 1.01 -2.43
C GLU A 16 -14.57 0.51 -1.72
N ASP A 17 -14.76 -0.81 -1.66
CA ASP A 17 -15.92 -1.41 -1.00
C ASP A 17 -15.98 -1.05 0.49
N SER A 18 -14.85 -0.78 1.11
CA SER A 18 -14.80 -0.35 2.52
C SER A 18 -15.11 1.13 2.71
N GLY A 19 -15.38 1.86 1.63
CA GLY A 19 -15.52 3.31 1.66
C GLY A 19 -14.19 4.02 1.73
N PHE A 20 -13.12 3.40 1.23
CA PHE A 20 -11.76 3.91 1.26
C PHE A 20 -11.25 4.11 2.69
N LYS A 21 -11.66 3.25 3.59
CA LYS A 21 -11.29 3.37 5.01
C LYS A 21 -10.41 2.24 5.53
N ARG A 22 -10.37 1.10 4.86
CA ARG A 22 -9.69 -0.08 5.36
C ARG A 22 -9.00 -0.84 4.24
N PHE A 23 -7.82 -1.40 4.55
CA PHE A 23 -7.18 -2.38 3.68
C PHE A 23 -7.79 -3.76 3.95
N PRO A 24 -7.98 -4.58 2.91
CA PRO A 24 -8.61 -5.89 3.08
C PRO A 24 -7.68 -6.87 3.80
N PRO A 25 -8.24 -7.93 4.41
CA PRO A 25 -7.41 -8.99 5.00
C PRO A 25 -6.45 -9.59 3.98
N ARG A 26 -5.27 -9.98 4.45
CA ARG A 26 -4.28 -10.65 3.59
C ARG A 26 -4.66 -12.11 3.40
N LEU A 27 -4.18 -12.69 2.30
CA LEU A 27 -4.34 -14.13 2.07
C LEU A 27 -3.47 -14.92 3.05
N PRO A 28 -3.82 -16.18 3.35
CA PRO A 28 -3.05 -16.98 4.32
C PRO A 28 -1.57 -17.10 3.99
N GLU A 29 -1.21 -17.12 2.71
CA GLU A 29 0.19 -17.19 2.27
C GLU A 29 0.90 -15.85 2.29
N GLN A 30 0.23 -14.79 2.73
CA GLN A 30 0.77 -13.43 2.78
C GLN A 30 0.76 -12.93 4.23
N PRO A 31 1.74 -13.36 5.05
CA PRO A 31 1.69 -13.08 6.49
C PRO A 31 2.02 -11.64 6.88
N ILE A 32 2.50 -10.82 5.94
CA ILE A 32 2.96 -9.46 6.22
C ILE A 32 2.25 -8.47 5.28
N PHE A 33 1.87 -7.32 5.83
CA PHE A 33 1.34 -6.18 5.09
C PHE A 33 2.44 -5.12 5.02
N TYR A 34 2.71 -4.60 3.81
CA TYR A 34 3.85 -3.73 3.54
C TYR A 34 3.44 -2.33 3.08
N PRO A 35 3.19 -1.38 3.99
CA PRO A 35 3.08 0.02 3.57
C PRO A 35 4.48 0.61 3.39
N VAL A 36 4.65 1.50 2.41
CA VAL A 36 5.95 2.09 2.09
C VAL A 36 6.00 3.56 2.47
N LEU A 37 7.21 4.08 2.70
CA LEU A 37 7.40 5.41 3.26
C LEU A 37 7.49 6.51 2.22
N ASN A 38 7.78 6.20 0.96
CA ASN A 38 7.89 7.25 -0.04
C ASN A 38 7.15 6.92 -1.33
N LEU A 39 6.74 7.99 -2.01
CA LEU A 39 5.92 7.88 -3.21
C LEU A 39 6.69 7.21 -4.37
N GLU A 40 7.98 7.52 -4.52
CA GLU A 40 8.76 6.94 -5.61
C GLU A 40 8.85 5.42 -5.52
N TYR A 41 9.04 4.90 -4.32
CA TYR A 41 9.11 3.46 -4.11
C TYR A 41 7.75 2.83 -4.46
N ALA A 42 6.65 3.47 -4.02
CA ALA A 42 5.31 2.99 -4.35
C ALA A 42 5.07 3.00 -5.87
N ARG A 43 5.49 4.07 -6.55
CA ARG A 43 5.38 4.19 -8.01
C ARG A 43 6.12 3.06 -8.72
N LYS A 44 7.33 2.78 -8.25
CA LYS A 44 8.14 1.73 -8.85
C LYS A 44 7.45 0.37 -8.75
N ILE A 45 6.92 0.05 -7.58
CA ILE A 45 6.22 -1.22 -7.39
C ILE A 45 4.95 -1.27 -8.24
N ALA A 46 4.17 -0.19 -8.27
CA ALA A 46 2.94 -0.17 -9.04
C ALA A 46 3.20 -0.36 -10.53
N SER A 47 4.18 0.35 -11.09
CA SER A 47 4.47 0.28 -12.53
C SER A 47 5.25 -0.97 -12.93
N GLU A 48 6.18 -1.43 -12.11
CA GLU A 48 7.09 -2.54 -12.49
C GLU A 48 6.59 -3.90 -11.99
N TRP A 49 5.71 -3.93 -11.02
CA TRP A 49 5.20 -5.17 -10.45
C TRP A 49 3.70 -5.34 -10.67
N ASN A 50 2.88 -4.38 -10.24
CA ASN A 50 1.43 -4.53 -10.35
C ASN A 50 0.95 -4.54 -11.80
N VAL A 51 1.48 -3.65 -12.65
CA VAL A 51 1.08 -3.58 -14.05
C VAL A 51 1.38 -4.89 -14.79
N PRO A 52 2.61 -5.45 -14.73
CA PRO A 52 2.89 -6.72 -15.40
C PRO A 52 2.03 -7.87 -14.88
N HIS A 53 1.68 -7.89 -13.61
CA HIS A 53 0.92 -8.99 -13.02
C HIS A 53 -0.58 -8.90 -13.25
N SER A 54 -1.13 -7.69 -13.26
CA SER A 54 -2.58 -7.49 -13.24
C SER A 54 -3.08 -6.51 -14.29
N GLY A 55 -2.20 -5.94 -15.09
CA GLY A 55 -2.54 -4.94 -16.10
C GLY A 55 -2.76 -3.54 -15.55
N VAL A 56 -2.96 -3.40 -14.26
CA VAL A 56 -3.23 -2.11 -13.60
C VAL A 56 -2.52 -2.08 -12.26
N GLY A 57 -1.92 -0.94 -11.94
CA GLY A 57 -1.36 -0.68 -10.61
C GLY A 57 -1.85 0.67 -10.11
N PHE A 58 -2.23 0.72 -8.84
CA PHE A 58 -2.63 1.96 -8.18
C PHE A 58 -1.65 2.29 -7.08
N VAL A 59 -1.41 3.58 -6.83
CA VAL A 59 -0.71 4.01 -5.63
C VAL A 59 -1.74 4.62 -4.70
N MET A 60 -1.91 4.01 -3.54
CA MET A 60 -2.80 4.51 -2.49
C MET A 60 -1.99 5.30 -1.49
N ALA A 61 -2.50 6.45 -1.06
CA ALA A 61 -1.88 7.27 -0.04
C ALA A 61 -2.81 7.37 1.15
N PHE A 62 -2.26 7.34 2.36
CA PHE A 62 -3.07 7.43 3.56
C PHE A 62 -2.23 7.96 4.71
N GLU A 63 -2.91 8.37 5.76
CA GLU A 63 -2.24 8.83 6.98
C GLU A 63 -2.54 7.86 8.11
N ILE A 64 -1.51 7.49 8.86
CA ILE A 64 -1.62 6.61 10.03
C ILE A 64 -1.21 7.39 11.27
N ASP A 65 -1.84 7.12 12.41
CA ASP A 65 -1.50 7.74 13.67
C ASP A 65 -0.01 7.54 14.00
N ASP A 66 0.69 8.64 14.30
CA ASP A 66 2.13 8.62 14.54
C ASP A 66 2.51 7.75 15.74
N PHE A 67 1.73 7.84 16.79
CA PHE A 67 2.00 7.08 18.00
C PHE A 67 1.82 5.57 17.75
N TYR A 68 0.77 5.22 17.03
CA TYR A 68 0.52 3.81 16.71
C TYR A 68 1.65 3.23 15.88
N ILE A 69 2.03 3.91 14.79
CA ILE A 69 3.02 3.36 13.86
C ILE A 69 4.41 3.28 14.48
N SER A 70 4.67 4.06 15.54
CA SER A 70 5.97 4.06 16.21
C SER A 70 6.34 2.73 16.86
N ARG A 71 5.38 1.83 17.02
CA ARG A 71 5.65 0.48 17.58
C ARG A 71 6.35 -0.44 16.58
N TYR A 72 6.37 -0.07 15.30
CA TYR A 72 7.00 -0.89 14.26
C TYR A 72 8.30 -0.23 13.80
N GLU A 73 9.25 -1.05 13.36
CA GLU A 73 10.52 -0.55 12.85
C GLU A 73 10.44 -0.33 11.34
N VAL A 74 11.10 0.73 10.88
CA VAL A 74 11.28 0.97 9.45
C VAL A 74 12.30 -0.04 8.93
N GLN A 75 11.93 -0.74 7.86
CA GLN A 75 12.81 -1.69 7.18
C GLN A 75 13.33 -1.05 5.90
N THR A 76 14.64 -1.14 5.67
CA THR A 76 15.25 -0.65 4.44
C THR A 76 15.58 -1.86 3.57
N VAL A 77 15.03 -1.88 2.35
CA VAL A 77 15.14 -3.04 1.47
C VAL A 77 15.87 -2.65 0.20
N GLY A 78 17.12 -3.07 0.08
CA GLY A 78 17.96 -2.81 -1.10
C GLY A 78 18.54 -1.41 -1.11
N SER A 79 17.74 -0.39 -1.44
CA SER A 79 18.18 1.00 -1.55
C SER A 79 17.74 1.79 -0.33
N SER A 80 18.47 2.86 0.02
CA SER A 80 18.11 3.71 1.15
C SER A 80 16.76 4.39 0.99
N VAL A 81 16.23 4.50 -0.24
CA VAL A 81 14.90 5.07 -0.48
C VAL A 81 13.79 4.00 -0.46
N HIS A 82 14.16 2.74 -0.45
CA HIS A 82 13.19 1.64 -0.41
C HIS A 82 12.89 1.28 1.04
N GLN A 83 12.12 2.12 1.71
CA GLN A 83 11.78 1.94 3.12
C GLN A 83 10.31 1.54 3.26
N GLU A 84 10.06 0.61 4.15
CA GLU A 84 8.73 0.07 4.37
C GLU A 84 8.55 -0.38 5.82
N TYR A 85 7.29 -0.56 6.24
CA TYR A 85 6.98 -1.21 7.50
C TYR A 85 6.53 -2.64 7.23
N TRP A 86 6.83 -3.53 8.13
CA TRP A 86 6.37 -4.92 8.08
C TRP A 86 5.32 -5.11 9.16
N ILE A 87 4.05 -5.08 8.76
CA ILE A 87 2.93 -5.19 9.67
C ILE A 87 2.43 -6.63 9.64
N PRO A 88 2.52 -7.39 10.77
CA PRO A 88 1.98 -8.74 10.79
C PRO A 88 0.50 -8.74 10.46
N THR A 89 0.05 -9.76 9.72
CA THR A 89 -1.35 -9.81 9.26
C THR A 89 -2.34 -9.80 10.42
N GLU A 90 -1.96 -10.37 11.57
CA GLU A 90 -2.82 -10.37 12.76
C GLU A 90 -3.02 -8.98 13.35
N ASP A 91 -2.15 -8.02 13.00
CA ASP A 91 -2.26 -6.64 13.46
C ASP A 91 -3.03 -5.74 12.46
N LEU A 92 -3.39 -6.26 11.29
CA LEU A 92 -3.96 -5.43 10.22
C LEU A 92 -5.28 -4.76 10.61
N GLU A 93 -6.14 -5.47 11.35
CA GLU A 93 -7.39 -4.88 11.82
C GLU A 93 -7.11 -3.66 12.71
N GLN A 94 -6.18 -3.81 13.63
CA GLN A 94 -5.77 -2.73 14.52
C GLN A 94 -5.11 -1.60 13.74
N PHE A 95 -4.28 -1.93 12.76
CA PHE A 95 -3.66 -0.95 11.88
C PHE A 95 -4.73 -0.10 11.19
N ASN A 96 -5.72 -0.76 10.58
CA ASN A 96 -6.83 -0.08 9.92
C ASN A 96 -7.56 0.88 10.85
N ASP A 97 -7.74 0.49 12.11
CA ASP A 97 -8.44 1.34 13.09
C ASP A 97 -7.69 2.64 13.39
N HIS A 98 -6.40 2.71 13.05
CA HIS A 98 -5.58 3.89 13.31
C HIS A 98 -5.30 4.72 12.05
N ILE A 99 -5.93 4.38 10.93
CA ILE A 99 -5.87 5.23 9.73
C ILE A 99 -6.70 6.48 9.98
N ILE A 100 -6.10 7.65 9.69
CA ILE A 100 -6.74 8.94 9.88
C ILE A 100 -7.33 9.39 8.54
N GLY A 101 -8.65 9.62 8.52
CA GLY A 101 -9.35 10.02 7.29
C GLY A 101 -9.53 8.86 6.34
N VAL A 102 -9.35 9.11 5.05
CA VAL A 102 -9.59 8.11 4.00
C VAL A 102 -8.30 7.74 3.27
N ILE A 103 -8.32 6.57 2.64
CA ILE A 103 -7.25 6.10 1.76
C ILE A 103 -7.54 6.69 0.39
N GLU A 104 -6.56 7.35 -0.24
CA GLU A 104 -6.74 8.02 -1.52
C GLU A 104 -5.94 7.34 -2.62
N ALA A 105 -6.56 7.14 -3.79
CA ALA A 105 -5.86 6.68 -4.98
C ALA A 105 -5.21 7.91 -5.62
N VAL A 106 -3.90 8.05 -5.47
CA VAL A 106 -3.19 9.23 -5.96
C VAL A 106 -2.60 9.04 -7.35
N GLU A 107 -2.35 7.79 -7.76
CA GLU A 107 -1.82 7.49 -9.10
C GLU A 107 -2.34 6.16 -9.59
N LYS A 108 -2.42 6.04 -10.92
CA LYS A 108 -2.85 4.82 -11.59
C LYS A 108 -1.97 4.58 -12.80
N TYR A 109 -1.51 3.36 -12.96
CA TYR A 109 -0.69 2.93 -14.10
C TYR A 109 -1.37 1.79 -14.82
N THR A 110 -1.33 1.81 -16.15
CA THR A 110 -1.89 0.74 -16.96
C THR A 110 -0.89 0.32 -18.03
N SER A 111 -1.03 -0.92 -18.51
CA SER A 111 -0.13 -1.45 -19.53
C SER A 111 -0.38 -0.82 -20.89
N GLY A 112 -1.58 -0.25 -21.13
CA GLY A 112 -1.92 0.34 -22.41
C GLY A 112 -1.33 1.72 -22.65
N GLU A 113 -0.96 2.43 -21.60
CA GLU A 113 -0.49 3.80 -21.70
C GLU A 113 0.83 3.94 -22.46
N ALA A 114 1.65 2.90 -22.45
CA ALA A 114 2.94 2.92 -23.13
C ALA A 114 2.80 2.97 -24.65
N HIS A 115 1.62 2.75 -25.18
CA HIS A 115 1.38 2.70 -26.62
C HIS A 115 0.82 4.00 -27.20
N ASP A 116 0.55 4.95 -26.34
CA ASP A 116 -0.06 6.22 -26.73
C ASP A 116 0.95 7.32 -27.07
#